data_d0e1de8d1d10d92a5b94e3428ab8dcfe
#
_entry.id   d0e1de8d1d10d92a5b94e3428ab8dcfe
#
_cell.length_a   1.000
_cell.length_b   1.000
_cell.length_c   1.000
_cell.angle_alpha   90.00
_cell.angle_beta   90.00
_cell.angle_gamma   90.00
#
_symmetry.space_group_name_H-M   'P 1'
#
loop_
_entity.id
_entity.type
_entity.pdbx_description
1 polymer ?
#
loop_
_entity_poly.entity_id
_entity_poly.type
_entity_poly.pdbx_seq_one_letter_code
_entity_poly.pdbx_strand_id
1 'polypeptide(L)'
;VDGSDVHVLSASSVPTVDLATASFPCTDLSVAGAQAGIRSGESSAFWGFHRVLNEMGAKRRPPVVLIENVVGFLTSHGGRDFRDALLALNQLGYRVDPFILDARWFVPQSRQRMFVVGVLPHLADGDDGRNVAESRIRPGKLTAFIRSHASEIDWSIRELPEPPLKAEKSLKSIVQDPPIGHDDWWNATRVDYFYNQMFPRHQEWIDKRRHASTYHYATAFRRVRPQDDGTKRSMAELRTDGIAGCLRTPKGGSARQILVRVGRGRLDVRLLSADECASLMGADGYRMVGTLNQALFGFGDAVCVDAVSWIATNYLHPLLTAARDVGEPIEWTT
;
A
#
# COMPACT_ATOMS: atom_id res chain seq x y z
N VAL A 1 9.67 21.01 -6.16
CA VAL A 1 9.46 19.62 -6.60
C VAL A 1 9.92 19.55 -8.05
N ASP A 2 10.89 18.67 -8.34
CA ASP A 2 11.30 18.35 -9.69
C ASP A 2 10.30 17.31 -10.26
N GLY A 3 9.68 17.63 -11.40
CA GLY A 3 8.73 16.75 -12.09
C GLY A 3 9.38 15.91 -13.19
N SER A 4 10.71 15.84 -13.22
CA SER A 4 11.44 15.08 -14.24
C SER A 4 11.22 13.58 -14.12
N ASP A 5 11.23 12.89 -15.24
CA ASP A 5 11.22 11.43 -15.27
C ASP A 5 12.50 10.89 -14.65
N VAL A 6 12.37 9.94 -13.71
CA VAL A 6 13.50 9.30 -13.03
C VAL A 6 14.49 8.65 -14.00
N HIS A 7 14.06 8.26 -15.18
CA HIS A 7 14.92 7.69 -16.22
C HIS A 7 15.92 8.70 -16.84
N VAL A 8 15.63 9.98 -16.77
CA VAL A 8 16.49 11.05 -17.29
C VAL A 8 17.04 11.98 -16.20
N LEU A 9 16.61 11.79 -14.94
CA LEU A 9 17.05 12.61 -13.82
C LEU A 9 18.57 12.43 -13.61
N SER A 10 19.31 13.54 -13.58
CA SER A 10 20.73 13.53 -13.29
C SER A 10 21.00 13.43 -11.80
N ALA A 11 21.91 12.58 -11.38
CA ALA A 11 22.35 12.50 -9.99
C ALA A 11 22.99 13.81 -9.48
N SER A 12 23.49 14.68 -10.37
CA SER A 12 24.04 15.99 -9.98
C SER A 12 22.97 16.97 -9.51
N SER A 13 21.72 16.81 -9.95
CA SER A 13 20.60 17.64 -9.51
C SER A 13 19.92 17.14 -8.22
N VAL A 14 20.30 15.94 -7.74
CA VAL A 14 19.77 15.36 -6.51
C VAL A 14 20.63 15.78 -5.31
N PRO A 15 20.03 16.31 -4.23
CA PRO A 15 20.79 16.67 -3.03
C PRO A 15 21.34 15.41 -2.33
N THR A 16 22.35 15.58 -1.49
CA THR A 16 22.77 14.55 -0.54
C THR A 16 21.72 14.47 0.57
N VAL A 17 21.25 13.27 0.87
CA VAL A 17 20.19 13.02 1.86
C VAL A 17 20.50 11.75 2.65
N ASP A 18 19.94 11.64 3.86
CA ASP A 18 20.12 10.46 4.72
C ASP A 18 19.20 9.30 4.31
N LEU A 19 18.07 9.62 3.72
CA LEU A 19 17.06 8.66 3.28
C LEU A 19 16.57 9.00 1.88
N ALA A 20 16.63 8.03 0.98
CA ALA A 20 15.91 8.09 -0.28
C ALA A 20 14.74 7.09 -0.29
N THR A 21 13.59 7.52 -0.79
CA THR A 21 12.41 6.65 -0.89
C THR A 21 11.99 6.45 -2.34
N ALA A 22 11.49 5.26 -2.66
CA ALA A 22 10.93 4.95 -3.97
C ALA A 22 9.67 4.09 -3.85
N SER A 23 8.57 4.59 -4.46
CA SER A 23 7.33 3.83 -4.69
C SER A 23 7.12 3.81 -6.20
N PHE A 24 7.67 2.82 -6.86
CA PHE A 24 7.59 2.74 -8.32
C PHE A 24 6.30 2.01 -8.77
N PRO A 25 5.77 2.32 -9.98
CA PRO A 25 4.53 1.73 -10.46
C PRO A 25 4.55 0.20 -10.45
N CYS A 26 3.41 -0.38 -10.02
CA CYS A 26 3.25 -1.82 -9.88
C CYS A 26 2.43 -2.46 -11.03
N THR A 27 2.16 -1.72 -12.11
CA THR A 27 1.28 -2.16 -13.21
C THR A 27 1.75 -3.47 -13.84
N ASP A 28 3.07 -3.65 -13.94
CA ASP A 28 3.69 -4.81 -14.53
C ASP A 28 4.02 -5.92 -13.52
N LEU A 29 3.86 -5.65 -12.21
CA LEU A 29 4.15 -6.57 -11.11
C LEU A 29 2.90 -7.11 -10.43
N SER A 30 1.74 -6.46 -10.63
CA SER A 30 0.51 -6.84 -9.94
C SER A 30 -0.20 -7.98 -10.65
N VAL A 31 -0.89 -8.84 -9.89
CA VAL A 31 -1.73 -9.94 -10.42
C VAL A 31 -2.86 -9.40 -11.34
N ALA A 32 -3.22 -8.13 -11.24
CA ALA A 32 -4.23 -7.48 -12.07
C ALA A 32 -3.64 -6.73 -13.27
N GLY A 33 -2.31 -6.68 -13.41
CA GLY A 33 -1.58 -5.99 -14.49
C GLY A 33 -1.08 -6.92 -15.58
N ALA A 34 -0.26 -6.38 -16.48
CA ALA A 34 0.28 -7.11 -17.62
C ALA A 34 1.33 -8.18 -17.26
N GLN A 35 1.82 -8.18 -16.01
CA GLN A 35 2.88 -9.09 -15.51
C GLN A 35 4.14 -9.09 -16.39
N ALA A 36 4.50 -7.94 -16.96
CA ALA A 36 5.65 -7.80 -17.85
C ALA A 36 7.00 -7.70 -17.11
N GLY A 37 6.95 -7.56 -15.76
CA GLY A 37 8.10 -7.57 -14.87
C GLY A 37 8.76 -6.21 -14.63
N ILE A 38 9.76 -6.18 -13.74
CA ILE A 38 10.45 -4.96 -13.28
C ILE A 38 11.30 -4.29 -14.38
N ARG A 39 11.57 -4.98 -15.49
CA ARG A 39 12.41 -4.47 -16.59
C ARG A 39 11.62 -3.78 -17.69
N SER A 40 10.31 -3.76 -17.61
CA SER A 40 9.43 -3.22 -18.67
C SER A 40 8.41 -2.22 -18.13
N GLY A 41 7.90 -1.40 -19.03
CA GLY A 41 6.84 -0.44 -18.76
C GLY A 41 7.16 0.53 -17.63
N GLU A 42 6.13 0.91 -16.90
CA GLU A 42 6.22 1.86 -15.78
C GLU A 42 7.02 1.29 -14.58
N SER A 43 7.06 -0.04 -14.42
CA SER A 43 7.81 -0.70 -13.34
C SER A 43 9.33 -0.57 -13.52
N SER A 44 9.81 -0.23 -14.71
CA SER A 44 11.23 0.06 -15.00
C SER A 44 11.77 1.29 -14.25
N ALA A 45 10.89 2.12 -13.67
CA ALA A 45 11.29 3.25 -12.82
C ALA A 45 12.19 2.85 -11.64
N PHE A 46 12.13 1.59 -11.16
CA PHE A 46 13.11 1.05 -10.23
C PHE A 46 14.54 1.17 -10.74
N TRP A 47 14.78 0.87 -12.03
CA TRP A 47 16.12 0.95 -12.63
C TRP A 47 16.58 2.39 -12.83
N GLY A 48 15.64 3.32 -13.07
CA GLY A 48 15.93 4.75 -13.05
C GLY A 48 16.41 5.22 -11.68
N PHE A 49 15.72 4.82 -10.61
CA PHE A 49 16.13 5.09 -9.23
C PHE A 49 17.50 4.47 -8.92
N HIS A 50 17.70 3.19 -9.24
CA HIS A 50 18.98 2.49 -9.07
C HIS A 50 20.13 3.21 -9.80
N ARG A 51 19.90 3.65 -11.04
CA ARG A 51 20.89 4.40 -11.82
C ARG A 51 21.30 5.69 -11.12
N VAL A 52 20.32 6.47 -10.64
CA VAL A 52 20.60 7.72 -9.89
C VAL A 52 21.45 7.43 -8.66
N LEU A 53 21.09 6.41 -7.86
CA LEU A 53 21.88 6.02 -6.69
C LEU A 53 23.32 5.60 -7.07
N ASN A 54 23.50 4.91 -8.18
CA ASN A 54 24.81 4.51 -8.67
C ASN A 54 25.65 5.72 -9.10
N GLU A 55 25.08 6.65 -9.84
CA GLU A 55 25.72 7.88 -10.32
C GLU A 55 26.10 8.83 -9.17
N MET A 56 25.36 8.82 -8.05
CA MET A 56 25.74 9.60 -6.85
C MET A 56 27.09 9.16 -6.26
N GLY A 57 27.50 7.93 -6.52
CA GLY A 57 28.74 7.35 -5.98
C GLY A 57 28.71 7.15 -4.47
N ALA A 58 29.74 6.50 -3.94
CA ALA A 58 29.76 6.07 -2.54
C ALA A 58 29.67 7.22 -1.51
N LYS A 59 30.18 8.41 -1.86
CA LYS A 59 30.24 9.57 -0.94
C LYS A 59 28.90 10.32 -0.80
N ARG A 60 28.07 10.30 -1.85
CA ARG A 60 26.80 11.05 -1.88
C ARG A 60 25.57 10.15 -1.80
N ARG A 61 25.79 8.84 -1.92
CA ARG A 61 24.70 7.87 -1.87
C ARG A 61 24.03 7.89 -0.50
N PRO A 62 22.68 7.99 -0.42
CA PRO A 62 21.96 7.94 0.84
C PRO A 62 22.35 6.70 1.65
N PRO A 63 22.65 6.81 2.94
CA PRO A 63 22.97 5.65 3.78
C PRO A 63 21.78 4.70 3.96
N VAL A 64 20.57 5.19 3.77
CA VAL A 64 19.33 4.40 3.88
C VAL A 64 18.46 4.62 2.64
N VAL A 65 17.89 3.53 2.12
CA VAL A 65 16.83 3.57 1.11
C VAL A 65 15.60 2.85 1.63
N LEU A 66 14.41 3.36 1.31
CA LEU A 66 13.13 2.72 1.60
C LEU A 66 12.36 2.53 0.29
N ILE A 67 12.11 1.29 -0.07
CA ILE A 67 11.33 0.94 -1.26
C ILE A 67 9.98 0.41 -0.85
N GLU A 68 8.93 0.86 -1.53
CA GLU A 68 7.56 0.37 -1.35
C GLU A 68 7.03 -0.20 -2.65
N ASN A 69 6.30 -1.31 -2.55
CA ASN A 69 5.54 -1.87 -3.69
C ASN A 69 4.40 -2.78 -3.21
N VAL A 70 3.63 -3.32 -4.15
CA VAL A 70 2.62 -4.35 -3.86
C VAL A 70 3.25 -5.69 -3.50
N VAL A 71 2.56 -6.51 -2.69
CA VAL A 71 3.05 -7.84 -2.29
C VAL A 71 3.26 -8.78 -3.49
N GLY A 72 2.55 -8.54 -4.61
CA GLY A 72 2.76 -9.26 -5.87
C GLY A 72 4.19 -9.21 -6.39
N PHE A 73 4.97 -8.19 -6.02
CA PHE A 73 6.39 -8.08 -6.36
C PHE A 73 7.21 -9.28 -5.88
N LEU A 74 6.92 -9.82 -4.68
CA LEU A 74 7.58 -11.01 -4.14
C LEU A 74 7.46 -12.23 -5.06
N THR A 75 6.37 -12.35 -5.81
CA THR A 75 6.05 -13.54 -6.63
C THR A 75 6.11 -13.29 -8.13
N SER A 76 6.43 -12.05 -8.55
CA SER A 76 6.55 -11.70 -9.96
C SER A 76 7.62 -12.55 -10.64
N HIS A 77 7.28 -13.13 -11.79
CA HIS A 77 8.14 -14.08 -12.53
C HIS A 77 8.75 -15.19 -11.66
N GLY A 78 7.96 -15.72 -10.70
CA GLY A 78 8.44 -16.76 -9.78
C GLY A 78 9.45 -16.24 -8.74
N GLY A 79 9.41 -14.96 -8.41
CA GLY A 79 10.29 -14.29 -7.45
C GLY A 79 11.56 -13.68 -8.06
N ARG A 80 11.79 -13.86 -9.37
CA ARG A 80 13.00 -13.35 -10.04
C ARG A 80 13.09 -11.82 -10.02
N ASP A 81 11.99 -11.12 -10.25
CA ASP A 81 11.99 -9.66 -10.24
C ASP A 81 12.37 -9.10 -8.88
N PHE A 82 11.85 -9.71 -7.82
CA PHE A 82 12.19 -9.31 -6.44
C PHE A 82 13.66 -9.60 -6.13
N ARG A 83 14.13 -10.80 -6.46
CA ARG A 83 15.53 -11.20 -6.32
C ARG A 83 16.48 -10.24 -7.06
N ASP A 84 16.21 -9.94 -8.33
CA ASP A 84 17.05 -9.08 -9.16
C ASP A 84 17.11 -7.64 -8.57
N ALA A 85 16.01 -7.13 -8.04
CA ALA A 85 15.99 -5.82 -7.39
C ALA A 85 16.83 -5.80 -6.11
N LEU A 86 16.75 -6.83 -5.27
CA LEU A 86 17.56 -6.93 -4.05
C LEU A 86 19.05 -7.05 -4.37
N LEU A 87 19.42 -7.88 -5.34
CA LEU A 87 20.81 -7.99 -5.80
C LEU A 87 21.34 -6.68 -6.38
N ALA A 88 20.50 -5.94 -7.11
CA ALA A 88 20.90 -4.61 -7.60
C ALA A 88 21.21 -3.62 -6.47
N LEU A 89 20.43 -3.66 -5.37
CA LEU A 89 20.74 -2.88 -4.17
C LEU A 89 22.04 -3.36 -3.50
N ASN A 90 22.27 -4.68 -3.42
CA ASN A 90 23.53 -5.23 -2.89
C ASN A 90 24.73 -4.79 -3.73
N GLN A 91 24.62 -4.73 -5.06
CA GLN A 91 25.67 -4.20 -5.94
C GLN A 91 26.04 -2.74 -5.64
N LEU A 92 25.11 -1.96 -5.12
CA LEU A 92 25.35 -0.61 -4.62
C LEU A 92 25.91 -0.59 -3.18
N GLY A 93 26.09 -1.74 -2.54
CA GLY A 93 26.60 -1.89 -1.18
C GLY A 93 25.53 -1.88 -0.09
N TYR A 94 24.26 -1.81 -0.42
CA TYR A 94 23.20 -1.91 0.60
C TYR A 94 23.01 -3.35 1.06
N ARG A 95 22.79 -3.56 2.35
CA ARG A 95 22.18 -4.75 2.92
C ARG A 95 20.69 -4.53 3.07
N VAL A 96 19.88 -5.55 2.80
CA VAL A 96 18.44 -5.38 2.62
C VAL A 96 17.62 -6.12 3.67
N ASP A 97 16.47 -5.52 4.02
CA ASP A 97 15.49 -6.06 4.96
C ASP A 97 14.06 -5.87 4.43
N PRO A 98 13.44 -6.92 3.90
CA PRO A 98 12.07 -6.87 3.42
C PRO A 98 11.06 -7.26 4.51
N PHE A 99 9.93 -6.54 4.53
CA PHE A 99 8.77 -6.88 5.36
C PHE A 99 7.47 -6.40 4.72
N ILE A 100 6.34 -6.91 5.19
CA ILE A 100 5.01 -6.59 4.68
C ILE A 100 4.20 -5.93 5.79
N LEU A 101 3.56 -4.79 5.48
CA LEU A 101 2.55 -4.20 6.35
C LEU A 101 1.19 -4.22 5.67
N ASP A 102 0.13 -4.44 6.45
CA ASP A 102 -1.24 -4.25 6.01
C ASP A 102 -1.82 -3.02 6.72
N ALA A 103 -2.31 -2.06 5.96
CA ALA A 103 -2.93 -0.85 6.49
C ALA A 103 -4.07 -1.16 7.48
N ARG A 104 -4.72 -2.36 7.40
CA ARG A 104 -5.77 -2.81 8.34
C ARG A 104 -5.35 -2.82 9.80
N TRP A 105 -4.08 -2.85 10.08
CA TRP A 105 -3.55 -2.79 11.44
C TRP A 105 -3.59 -1.37 12.02
N PHE A 106 -3.70 -0.36 11.17
CA PHE A 106 -3.63 1.07 11.52
C PHE A 106 -4.92 1.82 11.20
N VAL A 107 -5.55 1.52 10.05
CA VAL A 107 -6.75 2.17 9.54
C VAL A 107 -7.75 1.11 9.06
N PRO A 108 -9.06 1.41 8.96
CA PRO A 108 -10.04 0.42 8.52
C PRO A 108 -10.01 0.19 7.00
N GLN A 109 -8.82 -0.09 6.45
CA GLN A 109 -8.59 -0.42 5.04
C GLN A 109 -7.64 -1.62 4.90
N SER A 110 -8.00 -2.59 4.08
CA SER A 110 -7.10 -3.68 3.70
C SER A 110 -6.21 -3.22 2.54
N ARG A 111 -4.92 -2.95 2.85
CA ARG A 111 -3.92 -2.50 1.87
C ARG A 111 -2.56 -3.07 2.25
N GLN A 112 -2.25 -4.25 1.76
CA GLN A 112 -0.94 -4.86 1.97
C GLN A 112 0.11 -4.24 1.05
N ARG A 113 1.28 -3.92 1.63
CA ARG A 113 2.45 -3.41 0.90
C ARG A 113 3.71 -4.09 1.37
N MET A 114 4.56 -4.39 0.42
CA MET A 114 5.93 -4.81 0.61
C MET A 114 6.79 -3.58 0.82
N PHE A 115 7.59 -3.59 1.86
CA PHE A 115 8.63 -2.60 2.11
C PHE A 115 10.00 -3.30 2.07
N VAL A 116 10.99 -2.62 1.54
CA VAL A 116 12.39 -3.05 1.60
C VAL A 116 13.20 -1.88 2.11
N VAL A 117 13.85 -2.04 3.24
CA VAL A 117 14.86 -1.10 3.71
C VAL A 117 16.22 -1.60 3.26
N GLY A 118 16.98 -0.74 2.59
CA GLY A 118 18.38 -0.98 2.29
C GLY A 118 19.25 -0.06 3.14
N VAL A 119 20.27 -0.61 3.78
CA VAL A 119 21.19 0.14 4.64
C VAL A 119 22.64 -0.10 4.22
N LEU A 120 23.48 0.94 4.25
CA LEU A 120 24.92 0.77 4.04
C LEU A 120 25.55 -0.02 5.19
N PRO A 121 26.71 -0.70 4.97
CA PRO A 121 27.27 -1.63 5.94
C PRO A 121 27.53 -1.07 7.33
N HIS A 122 27.87 0.22 7.45
CA HIS A 122 28.09 0.86 8.74
C HIS A 122 26.84 1.05 9.61
N LEU A 123 25.64 0.93 9.00
CA LEU A 123 24.35 0.97 9.68
C LEU A 123 23.67 -0.41 9.78
N ALA A 124 24.29 -1.43 9.19
CA ALA A 124 23.71 -2.77 9.11
C ALA A 124 23.97 -3.52 10.42
N ASP A 125 22.92 -3.71 11.21
CA ASP A 125 22.95 -4.35 12.53
C ASP A 125 22.02 -5.58 12.64
N GLY A 126 21.42 -5.99 11.53
CA GLY A 126 20.51 -7.14 11.46
C GLY A 126 21.19 -8.45 11.06
N ASP A 127 20.44 -9.55 11.17
CA ASP A 127 20.88 -10.90 10.86
C ASP A 127 21.00 -11.19 9.35
N ASP A 128 21.71 -12.25 9.03
CA ASP A 128 21.99 -12.71 7.65
C ASP A 128 20.82 -13.46 6.97
N GLY A 129 19.65 -13.48 7.58
CA GLY A 129 18.42 -14.09 7.03
C GLY A 129 18.31 -15.60 7.11
N ARG A 130 19.37 -16.34 7.51
CA ARG A 130 19.35 -17.82 7.59
C ARG A 130 18.29 -18.34 8.55
N ASN A 131 18.14 -17.66 9.69
CA ASN A 131 17.27 -18.08 10.79
C ASN A 131 16.04 -17.18 10.99
N VAL A 132 15.69 -16.37 9.97
CA VAL A 132 14.56 -15.46 10.06
C VAL A 132 13.28 -16.20 10.48
N ALA A 133 12.63 -15.75 11.55
CA ALA A 133 11.39 -16.33 12.05
C ALA A 133 10.18 -15.81 11.25
N GLU A 134 9.16 -16.66 11.13
CA GLU A 134 7.87 -16.22 10.59
C GLU A 134 7.15 -15.30 11.59
N SER A 135 6.57 -14.23 11.08
CA SER A 135 5.80 -13.25 11.85
C SER A 135 4.71 -12.63 10.97
N ARG A 136 3.87 -11.76 11.53
CA ARG A 136 2.85 -11.06 10.73
C ARG A 136 3.47 -10.17 9.64
N ILE A 137 4.62 -9.55 9.92
CA ILE A 137 5.32 -8.69 8.95
C ILE A 137 6.22 -9.49 8.01
N ARG A 138 6.61 -10.71 8.38
CA ARG A 138 7.36 -11.65 7.54
C ARG A 138 6.64 -12.99 7.46
N PRO A 139 5.52 -13.08 6.69
CA PRO A 139 4.76 -14.32 6.55
C PRO A 139 5.54 -15.39 5.79
N GLY A 140 5.12 -16.65 5.92
CA GLY A 140 5.84 -17.83 5.46
C GLY A 140 6.41 -17.78 4.04
N LYS A 141 5.72 -17.14 3.08
CA LYS A 141 6.26 -16.96 1.71
C LYS A 141 7.47 -16.05 1.68
N LEU A 142 7.47 -14.98 2.48
CA LEU A 142 8.59 -14.04 2.54
C LEU A 142 9.77 -14.67 3.29
N THR A 143 9.53 -15.32 4.44
CA THR A 143 10.59 -16.00 5.19
C THR A 143 11.22 -17.14 4.40
N ALA A 144 10.42 -17.91 3.65
CA ALA A 144 10.92 -18.94 2.75
C ALA A 144 11.83 -18.34 1.65
N PHE A 145 11.42 -17.21 1.06
CA PHE A 145 12.25 -16.50 0.09
C PHE A 145 13.58 -16.05 0.69
N ILE A 146 13.55 -15.39 1.86
CA ILE A 146 14.76 -14.90 2.55
C ILE A 146 15.72 -16.07 2.82
N ARG A 147 15.23 -17.12 3.45
CA ARG A 147 16.06 -18.31 3.78
C ARG A 147 16.65 -18.98 2.53
N SER A 148 15.89 -19.09 1.44
CA SER A 148 16.37 -19.73 0.21
C SER A 148 17.45 -18.93 -0.51
N HIS A 149 17.56 -17.62 -0.25
CA HIS A 149 18.56 -16.73 -0.84
C HIS A 149 19.56 -16.19 0.20
N ALA A 150 19.67 -16.82 1.37
CA ALA A 150 20.54 -16.36 2.46
C ALA A 150 22.03 -16.31 2.12
N SER A 151 22.49 -17.12 1.15
CA SER A 151 23.88 -17.12 0.69
C SER A 151 24.12 -16.27 -0.55
N GLU A 152 23.08 -15.71 -1.15
CA GLU A 152 23.16 -14.99 -2.42
C GLU A 152 22.92 -13.49 -2.25
N ILE A 153 22.05 -13.13 -1.32
CA ILE A 153 21.67 -11.75 -1.04
C ILE A 153 22.28 -11.31 0.29
N ASP A 154 22.83 -10.09 0.33
CA ASP A 154 23.36 -9.47 1.54
C ASP A 154 22.19 -8.92 2.37
N TRP A 155 21.85 -9.61 3.42
CA TRP A 155 20.74 -9.26 4.32
C TRP A 155 21.20 -8.46 5.52
N SER A 156 20.28 -7.67 6.08
CA SER A 156 20.36 -7.09 7.43
C SER A 156 18.97 -7.13 8.06
N ILE A 157 18.52 -8.35 8.38
CA ILE A 157 17.18 -8.60 8.91
C ILE A 157 17.10 -8.14 10.37
N ARG A 158 16.36 -7.08 10.63
CA ARG A 158 16.17 -6.54 11.98
C ARG A 158 14.98 -7.19 12.67
N GLU A 159 15.10 -7.39 13.96
CA GLU A 159 13.96 -7.70 14.80
C GLU A 159 13.11 -6.43 14.98
N LEU A 160 11.83 -6.53 14.61
CA LEU A 160 10.89 -5.42 14.67
C LEU A 160 9.70 -5.81 15.58
N PRO A 161 9.13 -4.85 16.32
CA PRO A 161 7.94 -5.12 17.10
C PRO A 161 6.77 -5.52 16.18
N GLU A 162 5.85 -6.29 16.73
CA GLU A 162 4.61 -6.59 16.00
C GLU A 162 3.74 -5.33 15.88
N PRO A 163 3.18 -5.03 14.68
CA PRO A 163 2.23 -3.94 14.54
C PRO A 163 0.95 -4.22 15.34
N PRO A 164 0.09 -3.21 15.59
CA PRO A 164 -1.18 -3.39 16.29
C PRO A 164 -1.99 -4.54 15.70
N LEU A 165 -2.77 -5.24 16.52
CA LEU A 165 -3.61 -6.35 16.06
C LEU A 165 -4.73 -5.86 15.13
N LYS A 166 -5.23 -4.65 15.37
CA LYS A 166 -6.29 -3.99 14.59
C LYS A 166 -6.15 -2.48 14.69
N ALA A 167 -6.72 -1.78 13.72
CA ALA A 167 -6.86 -0.34 13.75
C ALA A 167 -7.69 0.12 14.97
N GLU A 168 -7.32 1.25 15.54
CA GLU A 168 -8.13 1.93 16.59
C GLU A 168 -9.43 2.48 16.00
N LYS A 169 -9.36 3.06 14.79
CA LYS A 169 -10.52 3.56 14.06
C LYS A 169 -11.28 2.42 13.39
N SER A 170 -12.61 2.48 13.48
CA SER A 170 -13.50 1.58 12.75
C SER A 170 -14.00 2.23 11.46
N LEU A 171 -14.50 1.43 10.52
CA LEU A 171 -15.18 1.98 9.33
C LEU A 171 -16.31 2.95 9.73
N LYS A 172 -17.09 2.60 10.76
CA LYS A 172 -18.18 3.46 11.26
C LYS A 172 -17.70 4.82 11.76
N SER A 173 -16.53 4.89 12.39
CA SER A 173 -16.03 6.15 12.97
C SER A 173 -15.50 7.15 11.93
N ILE A 174 -15.20 6.68 10.72
CA ILE A 174 -14.71 7.54 9.62
C ILE A 174 -15.81 7.90 8.63
N VAL A 175 -16.94 7.20 8.64
CA VAL A 175 -18.04 7.45 7.72
C VAL A 175 -18.69 8.80 8.02
N GLN A 176 -18.75 9.65 7.00
CA GLN A 176 -19.61 10.82 6.97
C GLN A 176 -21.05 10.36 6.67
N ASP A 177 -21.97 10.72 7.54
CA ASP A 177 -23.35 10.23 7.47
C ASP A 177 -24.30 11.40 7.08
N PRO A 178 -24.34 11.79 5.78
CA PRO A 178 -25.18 12.87 5.35
C PRO A 178 -26.67 12.55 5.63
N PRO A 179 -27.52 13.59 5.82
CA PRO A 179 -28.94 13.40 6.07
C PRO A 179 -29.62 12.52 5.01
N ILE A 180 -30.70 11.86 5.42
CA ILE A 180 -31.55 11.13 4.48
C ILE A 180 -32.07 12.09 3.42
N GLY A 181 -31.97 11.69 2.13
CA GLY A 181 -32.35 12.54 1.00
C GLY A 181 -31.25 13.46 0.48
N HIS A 182 -30.06 13.45 1.07
CA HIS A 182 -28.90 14.14 0.51
C HIS A 182 -28.53 13.54 -0.86
N ASP A 183 -28.09 14.39 -1.79
CA ASP A 183 -27.80 14.01 -3.19
C ASP A 183 -26.67 12.99 -3.35
N ASP A 184 -25.82 12.81 -2.34
CA ASP A 184 -24.79 11.77 -2.35
C ASP A 184 -25.37 10.36 -2.33
N TRP A 185 -26.55 10.16 -1.70
CA TRP A 185 -27.20 8.87 -1.67
C TRP A 185 -27.80 8.51 -3.04
N TRP A 186 -27.59 7.29 -3.46
CA TRP A 186 -28.16 6.80 -4.71
C TRP A 186 -29.68 6.71 -4.59
N ASN A 187 -30.38 7.00 -5.69
CA ASN A 187 -31.82 6.82 -5.76
C ASN A 187 -32.21 5.31 -5.71
N ALA A 188 -33.47 5.03 -5.44
CA ALA A 188 -33.98 3.68 -5.25
C ALA A 188 -33.65 2.74 -6.44
N THR A 189 -33.83 3.21 -7.66
CA THR A 189 -33.56 2.42 -8.88
C THR A 189 -32.10 1.99 -8.95
N ARG A 190 -31.18 2.88 -8.59
CA ARG A 190 -29.74 2.58 -8.59
C ARG A 190 -29.34 1.66 -7.44
N VAL A 191 -29.98 1.80 -6.27
CA VAL A 191 -29.80 0.93 -5.12
C VAL A 191 -30.28 -0.48 -5.44
N ASP A 192 -31.47 -0.63 -6.04
CA ASP A 192 -32.02 -1.91 -6.43
C ASP A 192 -31.16 -2.61 -7.49
N TYR A 193 -30.72 -1.87 -8.49
CA TYR A 193 -29.78 -2.39 -9.50
C TYR A 193 -28.48 -2.89 -8.86
N PHE A 194 -27.92 -2.13 -7.92
CA PHE A 194 -26.70 -2.51 -7.19
C PHE A 194 -26.92 -3.74 -6.31
N TYR A 195 -28.04 -3.81 -5.58
CA TYR A 195 -28.41 -4.95 -4.76
C TYR A 195 -28.52 -6.22 -5.61
N ASN A 196 -29.14 -6.13 -6.79
CA ASN A 196 -29.29 -7.26 -7.72
C ASN A 196 -27.97 -7.69 -8.39
N GLN A 197 -26.91 -6.90 -8.30
CA GLN A 197 -25.56 -7.29 -8.72
C GLN A 197 -24.79 -8.10 -7.66
N MET A 198 -25.35 -8.25 -6.46
CA MET A 198 -24.67 -8.97 -5.38
C MET A 198 -24.88 -10.48 -5.46
N PHE A 199 -23.89 -11.21 -4.91
CA PHE A 199 -24.09 -12.63 -4.64
C PHE A 199 -25.14 -12.84 -3.53
N PRO A 200 -25.90 -13.96 -3.54
CA PRO A 200 -26.96 -14.24 -2.56
C PRO A 200 -26.51 -14.07 -1.09
N ARG A 201 -25.30 -14.50 -0.76
CA ARG A 201 -24.73 -14.35 0.59
C ARG A 201 -24.61 -12.87 1.05
N HIS A 202 -24.39 -11.95 0.11
CA HIS A 202 -24.29 -10.52 0.41
C HIS A 202 -25.66 -9.87 0.54
N GLN A 203 -26.62 -10.30 -0.27
CA GLN A 203 -28.03 -9.91 -0.13
C GLN A 203 -28.59 -10.38 1.22
N GLU A 204 -28.33 -11.62 1.60
CA GLU A 204 -28.72 -12.16 2.91
C GLU A 204 -28.13 -11.36 4.08
N TRP A 205 -26.85 -10.93 3.97
CA TRP A 205 -26.23 -10.09 5.00
C TRP A 205 -26.97 -8.76 5.17
N ILE A 206 -27.41 -8.13 4.06
CA ILE A 206 -28.21 -6.90 4.04
C ILE A 206 -29.58 -7.14 4.64
N ASP A 207 -30.28 -8.17 4.18
CA ASP A 207 -31.68 -8.44 4.56
C ASP A 207 -31.80 -8.75 6.06
N LYS A 208 -30.90 -9.52 6.61
CA LYS A 208 -30.80 -9.77 8.06
C LYS A 208 -30.64 -8.50 8.90
N ARG A 209 -30.08 -7.42 8.32
CA ARG A 209 -29.80 -6.16 9.04
C ARG A 209 -30.78 -5.04 8.69
N ARG A 210 -31.59 -5.21 7.67
CA ARG A 210 -32.48 -4.16 7.19
C ARG A 210 -33.40 -3.61 8.29
N HIS A 211 -33.91 -4.47 9.17
CA HIS A 211 -34.82 -4.09 10.26
C HIS A 211 -34.11 -3.90 11.62
N ALA A 212 -32.78 -3.91 11.67
CA ALA A 212 -32.05 -3.60 12.89
C ALA A 212 -32.36 -2.17 13.37
N SER A 213 -32.36 -1.96 14.69
CA SER A 213 -32.59 -0.64 15.31
C SER A 213 -31.45 0.36 15.06
N THR A 214 -30.27 -0.14 14.69
CA THR A 214 -29.06 0.66 14.42
C THR A 214 -28.60 0.47 12.98
N TYR A 215 -27.84 1.43 12.48
CA TYR A 215 -27.18 1.27 11.18
C TYR A 215 -25.92 0.40 11.28
N HIS A 216 -25.77 -0.46 10.27
CA HIS A 216 -24.58 -1.25 10.00
C HIS A 216 -23.93 -0.73 8.71
N TYR A 217 -22.60 -0.70 8.69
CA TYR A 217 -21.82 -0.18 7.58
C TYR A 217 -20.96 -1.29 6.98
N ALA A 218 -20.90 -1.29 5.66
CA ALA A 218 -20.04 -2.16 4.88
C ALA A 218 -19.50 -1.38 3.68
N THR A 219 -18.46 -1.88 3.06
CA THR A 219 -17.99 -1.35 1.78
C THR A 219 -18.17 -2.37 0.68
N ALA A 220 -18.28 -1.91 -0.55
CA ALA A 220 -18.36 -2.77 -1.71
C ALA A 220 -17.52 -2.21 -2.86
N PHE A 221 -17.18 -3.09 -3.78
CA PHE A 221 -16.58 -2.73 -5.04
C PHE A 221 -17.17 -3.59 -6.16
N ARG A 222 -17.08 -3.12 -7.40
CA ARG A 222 -17.55 -3.87 -8.56
C ARG A 222 -16.41 -4.63 -9.20
N ARG A 223 -16.69 -5.87 -9.62
CA ARG A 223 -15.80 -6.69 -10.43
C ARG A 223 -16.55 -7.31 -11.58
N VAL A 224 -15.92 -7.34 -12.75
CA VAL A 224 -16.39 -8.14 -13.86
C VAL A 224 -16.03 -9.61 -13.58
N ARG A 225 -17.03 -10.49 -13.57
CA ARG A 225 -16.89 -11.93 -13.36
C ARG A 225 -17.38 -12.68 -14.59
N PRO A 226 -16.65 -13.68 -15.08
CA PRO A 226 -17.17 -14.61 -16.06
C PRO A 226 -18.33 -15.38 -15.42
N GLN A 227 -19.35 -15.66 -16.21
CA GLN A 227 -20.49 -16.50 -15.84
C GLN A 227 -20.35 -17.86 -16.48
N ASP A 228 -21.12 -18.86 -16.03
CA ASP A 228 -21.08 -20.23 -16.52
C ASP A 228 -21.49 -20.32 -18.01
N ASP A 229 -22.26 -19.36 -18.51
CA ASP A 229 -22.65 -19.22 -19.92
C ASP A 229 -21.58 -18.53 -20.82
N GLY A 230 -20.40 -18.24 -20.27
CA GLY A 230 -19.31 -17.56 -20.95
C GLY A 230 -19.47 -16.03 -21.03
N THR A 231 -20.58 -15.46 -20.60
CA THR A 231 -20.78 -14.01 -20.55
C THR A 231 -19.97 -13.38 -19.41
N LYS A 232 -19.77 -12.05 -19.46
CA LYS A 232 -19.14 -11.30 -18.39
C LYS A 232 -20.18 -10.40 -17.73
N ARG A 233 -20.30 -10.52 -16.40
CA ARG A 233 -21.23 -9.70 -15.61
C ARG A 233 -20.49 -8.87 -14.58
N SER A 234 -20.91 -7.61 -14.41
CA SER A 234 -20.44 -6.77 -13.31
C SER A 234 -21.14 -7.19 -12.02
N MET A 235 -20.38 -7.69 -11.05
CA MET A 235 -20.86 -8.11 -9.74
C MET A 235 -20.43 -7.12 -8.67
N ALA A 236 -21.30 -6.87 -7.69
CA ALA A 236 -21.00 -6.09 -6.50
C ALA A 236 -20.55 -7.04 -5.38
N GLU A 237 -19.32 -6.90 -4.95
CA GLU A 237 -18.74 -7.70 -3.87
C GLU A 237 -18.75 -6.87 -2.58
N LEU A 238 -19.53 -7.31 -1.59
CA LEU A 238 -19.65 -6.64 -0.30
C LEU A 238 -18.57 -7.15 0.67
N ARG A 239 -17.97 -6.23 1.39
CA ARG A 239 -17.07 -6.49 2.52
C ARG A 239 -17.81 -6.21 3.82
N THR A 240 -17.95 -7.24 4.64
CA THR A 240 -18.78 -7.20 5.87
C THR A 240 -17.93 -7.29 7.15
N ASP A 241 -16.63 -7.27 7.01
CA ASP A 241 -15.65 -7.39 8.10
C ASP A 241 -15.29 -6.04 8.79
N GLY A 242 -16.04 -4.97 8.45
CA GLY A 242 -15.86 -3.65 9.07
C GLY A 242 -14.68 -2.84 8.55
N ILE A 243 -14.08 -3.25 7.44
CA ILE A 243 -13.00 -2.51 6.78
C ILE A 243 -13.27 -2.30 5.30
N ALA A 244 -12.68 -1.28 4.72
CA ALA A 244 -12.75 -1.01 3.29
C ALA A 244 -11.75 -1.88 2.50
N GLY A 245 -12.07 -2.11 1.23
CA GLY A 245 -11.11 -2.64 0.27
C GLY A 245 -10.01 -1.64 -0.03
N CYS A 246 -8.93 -2.10 -0.64
CA CYS A 246 -7.83 -1.23 -1.07
C CYS A 246 -8.33 -0.12 -2.00
N LEU A 247 -8.04 1.13 -1.65
CA LEU A 247 -8.25 2.26 -2.55
C LEU A 247 -7.36 2.08 -3.78
N ARG A 248 -7.92 2.36 -4.93
CA ARG A 248 -7.24 2.27 -6.23
C ARG A 248 -7.46 3.55 -7.01
N THR A 249 -6.54 3.85 -7.91
CA THR A 249 -6.75 4.91 -8.89
C THR A 249 -8.03 4.66 -9.69
N PRO A 250 -8.89 5.66 -9.89
CA PRO A 250 -10.20 5.49 -10.53
C PRO A 250 -10.10 5.34 -12.06
N LYS A 251 -9.14 4.60 -12.57
CA LYS A 251 -9.03 4.22 -13.99
C LYS A 251 -10.22 3.30 -14.32
N GLY A 252 -11.26 3.86 -14.94
CA GLY A 252 -12.51 3.14 -15.30
C GLY A 252 -13.43 2.87 -14.11
N GLY A 253 -14.55 3.51 -14.04
CA GLY A 253 -15.62 3.62 -13.02
C GLY A 253 -15.85 2.53 -11.95
N SER A 254 -15.28 1.34 -12.07
CA SER A 254 -15.46 0.22 -11.13
C SER A 254 -14.45 0.22 -9.96
N ALA A 255 -13.43 1.08 -9.97
CA ALA A 255 -12.36 1.08 -8.97
C ALA A 255 -12.74 1.81 -7.67
N ARG A 256 -13.78 2.64 -7.67
CA ARG A 256 -14.21 3.40 -6.51
C ARG A 256 -14.90 2.51 -5.47
N GLN A 257 -14.55 2.71 -4.20
CA GLN A 257 -15.22 2.04 -3.09
C GLN A 257 -16.64 2.62 -2.89
N ILE A 258 -17.58 1.75 -2.62
CA ILE A 258 -18.98 2.05 -2.41
C ILE A 258 -19.29 1.82 -0.93
N LEU A 259 -19.88 2.81 -0.26
CA LEU A 259 -20.41 2.66 1.09
C LEU A 259 -21.83 2.07 1.02
N VAL A 260 -22.08 1.10 1.88
CA VAL A 260 -23.39 0.50 2.12
C VAL A 260 -23.76 0.71 3.58
N ARG A 261 -24.88 1.40 3.81
CA ARG A 261 -25.48 1.60 5.13
C ARG A 261 -26.82 0.87 5.16
N VAL A 262 -27.02 -0.04 6.11
CA VAL A 262 -28.24 -0.83 6.23
C VAL A 262 -28.75 -0.83 7.68
N GLY A 263 -30.05 -0.70 7.87
CA GLY A 263 -30.73 -0.68 9.16
C GLY A 263 -31.94 0.25 9.16
N ARG A 264 -32.74 0.22 10.21
CA ARG A 264 -33.92 1.08 10.39
C ARG A 264 -34.91 1.01 9.22
N GLY A 265 -35.08 -0.17 8.61
CA GLY A 265 -35.91 -0.40 7.45
C GLY A 265 -35.32 0.03 6.11
N ARG A 266 -34.04 0.51 6.06
CA ARG A 266 -33.46 1.13 4.89
C ARG A 266 -32.20 0.41 4.39
N LEU A 267 -31.92 0.61 3.12
CA LEU A 267 -30.65 0.33 2.47
C LEU A 267 -30.24 1.61 1.72
N ASP A 268 -29.20 2.26 2.19
CA ASP A 268 -28.66 3.48 1.59
C ASP A 268 -27.27 3.17 1.03
N VAL A 269 -27.00 3.62 -0.18
CA VAL A 269 -25.73 3.34 -0.90
C VAL A 269 -25.20 4.62 -1.51
N ARG A 270 -23.88 4.82 -1.44
CA ARG A 270 -23.17 5.93 -2.10
C ARG A 270 -21.71 5.58 -2.36
N LEU A 271 -21.02 6.40 -3.09
CA LEU A 271 -19.56 6.31 -3.15
C LEU A 271 -18.94 6.87 -1.86
N LEU A 272 -17.75 6.39 -1.48
CA LEU A 272 -16.97 7.05 -0.43
C LEU A 272 -16.60 8.47 -0.87
N SER A 273 -16.66 9.40 0.07
CA SER A 273 -16.19 10.77 -0.12
C SER A 273 -14.65 10.82 -0.16
N ALA A 274 -14.11 11.97 -0.57
CA ALA A 274 -12.67 12.17 -0.56
C ALA A 274 -12.10 12.20 0.86
N ASP A 275 -12.81 12.80 1.83
CA ASP A 275 -12.40 12.84 3.23
C ASP A 275 -12.40 11.44 3.86
N GLU A 276 -13.40 10.60 3.54
CA GLU A 276 -13.42 9.20 3.96
C GLU A 276 -12.24 8.43 3.36
N CYS A 277 -11.90 8.69 2.09
CA CYS A 277 -10.71 8.11 1.48
C CYS A 277 -9.42 8.59 2.13
N ALA A 278 -9.33 9.87 2.53
CA ALA A 278 -8.21 10.40 3.30
C ALA A 278 -8.08 9.69 4.66
N SER A 279 -9.18 9.56 5.39
CA SER A 279 -9.20 8.85 6.68
C SER A 279 -8.81 7.37 6.54
N LEU A 280 -9.18 6.70 5.43
CA LEU A 280 -8.74 5.35 5.12
C LEU A 280 -7.23 5.25 4.83
N MET A 281 -6.57 6.36 4.54
CA MET A 281 -5.12 6.44 4.34
C MET A 281 -4.36 6.96 5.56
N GLY A 282 -5.06 7.24 6.70
CA GLY A 282 -4.46 7.87 7.87
C GLY A 282 -4.12 9.36 7.65
N ALA A 283 -4.73 9.99 6.65
CA ALA A 283 -4.50 11.38 6.27
C ALA A 283 -5.68 12.27 6.70
N ASP A 284 -6.18 12.09 7.93
CA ASP A 284 -7.27 12.91 8.47
C ASP A 284 -6.88 14.40 8.49
N GLY A 285 -7.81 15.23 8.02
CA GLY A 285 -7.57 16.67 7.94
C GLY A 285 -6.62 17.11 6.82
N TYR A 286 -6.19 16.20 5.96
CA TYR A 286 -5.40 16.57 4.78
C TYR A 286 -6.19 17.51 3.88
N ARG A 287 -5.65 18.72 3.67
CA ARG A 287 -6.28 19.70 2.79
C ARG A 287 -6.13 19.28 1.34
N MET A 288 -7.20 18.77 0.77
CA MET A 288 -7.23 18.43 -0.65
C MET A 288 -7.26 19.69 -1.51
N VAL A 289 -6.36 19.74 -2.48
CA VAL A 289 -6.30 20.78 -3.51
C VAL A 289 -6.60 20.14 -4.85
N GLY A 290 -7.51 20.70 -5.63
CA GLY A 290 -7.88 20.18 -6.93
C GLY A 290 -9.24 19.49 -6.97
N THR A 291 -9.47 18.69 -8.00
CA THR A 291 -10.73 17.98 -8.22
C THR A 291 -10.83 16.70 -7.38
N LEU A 292 -12.06 16.24 -7.14
CA LEU A 292 -12.32 14.95 -6.50
C LEU A 292 -11.55 13.80 -7.17
N ASN A 293 -11.49 13.78 -8.50
CA ASN A 293 -10.73 12.74 -9.22
C ASN A 293 -9.24 12.79 -8.91
N GLN A 294 -8.63 13.97 -8.86
CA GLN A 294 -7.22 14.13 -8.50
C GLN A 294 -6.94 13.63 -7.07
N ALA A 295 -7.82 13.96 -6.12
CA ALA A 295 -7.72 13.44 -4.75
C ALA A 295 -7.79 11.90 -4.71
N LEU A 296 -8.75 11.30 -5.42
CA LEU A 296 -8.91 9.85 -5.47
C LEU A 296 -7.74 9.14 -6.18
N PHE A 297 -7.14 9.77 -7.20
CA PHE A 297 -5.90 9.27 -7.81
C PHE A 297 -4.76 9.31 -6.78
N GLY A 298 -4.58 10.43 -6.08
CA GLY A 298 -3.57 10.56 -5.04
C GLY A 298 -3.70 9.48 -3.96
N PHE A 299 -4.90 9.26 -3.41
CA PHE A 299 -5.12 8.21 -2.39
C PHE A 299 -4.97 6.79 -2.95
N GLY A 300 -5.25 6.58 -4.24
CA GLY A 300 -5.03 5.29 -4.91
C GLY A 300 -3.54 4.92 -4.99
N ASP A 301 -2.69 5.90 -5.26
CA ASP A 301 -1.24 5.72 -5.43
C ASP A 301 -0.46 5.89 -4.12
N ALA A 302 -0.99 6.63 -3.15
CA ALA A 302 -0.31 6.92 -1.89
C ALA A 302 -0.07 5.68 -1.01
N VAL A 303 0.86 5.80 -0.08
CA VAL A 303 1.10 4.86 1.01
C VAL A 303 0.30 5.30 2.25
N CYS A 304 -0.19 4.35 3.05
CA CYS A 304 -0.88 4.65 4.30
C CYS A 304 0.05 5.38 5.28
N VAL A 305 -0.36 6.55 5.74
CA VAL A 305 0.45 7.42 6.62
C VAL A 305 0.83 6.72 7.91
N ASP A 306 -0.13 6.06 8.57
CA ASP A 306 0.12 5.37 9.85
C ASP A 306 1.08 4.18 9.69
N ALA A 307 1.06 3.49 8.53
CA ALA A 307 2.01 2.44 8.24
C ALA A 307 3.43 2.99 8.06
N VAL A 308 3.58 4.13 7.36
CA VAL A 308 4.88 4.80 7.20
C VAL A 308 5.36 5.36 8.55
N SER A 309 4.46 5.93 9.36
CA SER A 309 4.78 6.39 10.71
C SER A 309 5.28 5.26 11.60
N TRP A 310 4.69 4.06 11.49
CA TRP A 310 5.18 2.88 12.19
C TRP A 310 6.59 2.48 11.75
N ILE A 311 6.88 2.52 10.44
CA ILE A 311 8.23 2.27 9.90
C ILE A 311 9.21 3.33 10.42
N ALA A 312 8.82 4.60 10.37
CA ALA A 312 9.65 5.70 10.85
C ALA A 312 10.03 5.53 12.32
N THR A 313 9.04 5.20 13.17
CA THR A 313 9.24 5.05 14.62
C THR A 313 10.05 3.80 14.99
N ASN A 314 9.76 2.65 14.37
CA ASN A 314 10.30 1.37 14.82
C ASN A 314 11.50 0.89 14.01
N TYR A 315 11.75 1.48 12.86
CA TYR A 315 12.87 1.11 11.99
C TYR A 315 13.84 2.28 11.75
N LEU A 316 13.34 3.36 11.13
CA LEU A 316 14.23 4.41 10.62
C LEU A 316 14.80 5.28 11.74
N HIS A 317 13.99 5.71 12.69
CA HIS A 317 14.44 6.57 13.78
C HIS A 317 15.50 5.89 14.69
N PRO A 318 15.31 4.64 15.16
CA PRO A 318 16.37 3.95 15.91
C PRO A 318 17.66 3.79 15.11
N LEU A 319 17.56 3.45 13.83
CA LEU A 319 18.70 3.29 12.93
C LEU A 319 19.50 4.59 12.76
N LEU A 320 18.82 5.69 12.47
CA LEU A 320 19.46 6.99 12.23
C LEU A 320 19.97 7.63 13.53
N THR A 321 19.37 7.34 14.68
CA THR A 321 19.86 7.82 15.98
C THR A 321 21.17 7.11 16.36
N ALA A 322 21.22 5.79 16.19
CA ALA A 322 22.44 5.02 16.43
C ALA A 322 23.61 5.48 15.52
N ALA A 323 23.31 5.86 14.27
CA ALA A 323 24.31 6.42 13.36
C ALA A 323 24.93 7.73 13.87
N ARG A 324 24.14 8.60 14.52
CA ARG A 324 24.63 9.87 15.09
C ARG A 324 25.51 9.67 16.31
N ASP A 325 25.20 8.70 17.14
CA ASP A 325 25.96 8.40 18.37
C ASP A 325 27.36 7.84 18.04
N VAL A 326 27.57 7.28 16.83
CA VAL A 326 28.87 6.77 16.37
C VAL A 326 29.78 7.88 15.79
N GLY A 327 29.31 9.14 15.73
CA GLY A 327 30.17 10.31 15.53
C GLY A 327 30.37 10.79 14.10
N GLU A 328 29.48 10.50 13.17
CA GLU A 328 29.42 11.25 11.92
C GLU A 328 28.34 12.36 12.03
N PRO A 329 28.71 13.64 11.92
CA PRO A 329 27.73 14.73 11.99
C PRO A 329 26.86 14.70 10.74
N ILE A 330 25.58 14.39 10.93
CA ILE A 330 24.54 14.61 9.91
C ILE A 330 24.17 16.10 10.00
N GLU A 331 24.76 16.94 9.14
CA GLU A 331 24.36 18.34 9.02
C GLU A 331 23.00 18.45 8.34
N TRP A 332 21.97 18.78 9.10
CA TRP A 332 20.68 19.16 8.56
C TRP A 332 20.77 20.59 8.01
N THR A 333 20.82 20.74 6.70
CA THR A 333 20.53 22.05 6.09
C THR A 333 19.01 22.26 6.08
N THR A 334 18.57 23.23 6.87
CA THR A 334 17.19 23.77 6.93
C THR A 334 16.75 24.38 5.61
#